data_a85e2617972585d6898023a0b1f658ab
#
_entry.id   a85e2617972585d6898023a0b1f658ab
#
_cell.length_a   1.000
_cell.length_b   1.000
_cell.length_c   1.000
_cell.angle_alpha   90.00
_cell.angle_beta   90.00
_cell.angle_gamma   90.00
#
_symmetry.space_group_name_H-M   'P 1'
#
loop_
_entity.id
_entity.type
_entity.pdbx_description
1 polymer ?
#
loop_
_entity_poly.entity_id
_entity_poly.type
_entity_poly.pdbx_seq_one_letter_code
_entity_poly.pdbx_strand_id
1 'polypeptide(L)'
;MKRIQLCLSLLLLAGVMGYTPIAIAAAPAAQSNQPKGVKPGVIGAVALNKEGSYCHLRFPAIRPSTITTAKPTLKPVASDDIIDFYGPCDYDPVGKEEVLRQKQMFDERLDNQYQ
;
A
#
# COMPACT_ATOMS: atom_id res chain seq x y z
N MET A 1 -39.75 53.00 -38.16
CA MET A 1 -39.42 51.58 -37.92
C MET A 1 -37.94 51.33 -38.11
N LYS A 2 -37.06 52.03 -37.44
CA LYS A 2 -35.59 51.86 -37.58
C LYS A 2 -34.86 51.96 -36.24
N ARG A 3 -35.49 51.59 -35.13
CA ARG A 3 -34.85 51.68 -33.80
C ARG A 3 -34.86 50.39 -32.96
N ILE A 4 -35.18 49.28 -33.55
CA ILE A 4 -35.26 47.99 -32.80
C ILE A 4 -34.05 47.03 -33.09
N GLN A 5 -33.17 47.40 -34.00
CA GLN A 5 -32.05 46.47 -34.37
C GLN A 5 -30.73 46.73 -33.63
N LEU A 6 -30.70 47.71 -32.70
CA LEU A 6 -29.44 48.06 -32.02
C LEU A 6 -29.25 47.45 -30.61
N CYS A 7 -30.25 46.75 -30.11
CA CYS A 7 -30.15 46.13 -28.78
C CYS A 7 -29.81 44.62 -28.78
N LEU A 8 -29.74 44.01 -29.95
CA LEU A 8 -29.50 42.54 -30.02
C LEU A 8 -28.03 42.16 -30.20
N SER A 9 -27.16 43.13 -30.41
CA SER A 9 -25.72 42.83 -30.65
C SER A 9 -24.81 42.96 -29.41
N LEU A 10 -25.34 43.30 -28.25
CA LEU A 10 -24.53 43.52 -27.05
C LEU A 10 -24.64 42.38 -26.02
N LEU A 11 -25.35 41.30 -26.32
CA LEU A 11 -25.56 40.17 -25.36
C LEU A 11 -24.79 38.92 -25.70
N LEU A 12 -23.86 38.96 -26.66
CA LEU A 12 -23.10 37.80 -27.10
C LEU A 12 -21.61 37.82 -26.70
N LEU A 13 -21.19 38.76 -25.85
CA LEU A 13 -19.77 38.89 -25.44
C LEU A 13 -19.49 38.62 -23.96
N ALA A 14 -20.44 38.04 -23.23
CA ALA A 14 -20.26 37.70 -21.80
C ALA A 14 -20.40 36.20 -21.55
N GLY A 15 -19.66 35.36 -22.24
CA GLY A 15 -19.83 33.90 -22.11
C GLY A 15 -18.56 33.06 -22.29
N VAL A 16 -17.41 33.64 -22.28
CA VAL A 16 -16.18 32.86 -22.19
C VAL A 16 -15.52 33.13 -20.85
N MET A 17 -16.23 32.84 -19.77
CA MET A 17 -15.54 32.56 -18.52
C MET A 17 -14.83 31.23 -18.73
N GLY A 18 -13.51 31.32 -19.01
CA GLY A 18 -12.66 30.22 -19.12
C GLY A 18 -12.77 29.35 -17.89
N TYR A 19 -13.34 28.17 -18.04
CA TYR A 19 -13.09 27.07 -17.15
C TYR A 19 -11.59 26.76 -17.32
N THR A 20 -10.78 27.36 -16.50
CA THR A 20 -9.43 26.83 -16.31
C THR A 20 -9.63 25.44 -15.70
N PRO A 21 -9.26 24.36 -16.39
CA PRO A 21 -9.19 23.09 -15.72
C PRO A 21 -8.18 23.30 -14.59
N ILE A 22 -8.66 23.21 -13.35
CA ILE A 22 -7.77 23.03 -12.23
C ILE A 22 -7.09 21.70 -12.53
N ALA A 23 -5.92 21.76 -13.16
CA ALA A 23 -5.04 20.63 -13.19
C ALA A 23 -4.73 20.35 -11.71
N ILE A 24 -5.45 19.38 -11.15
CA ILE A 24 -5.03 18.75 -9.92
C ILE A 24 -3.69 18.14 -10.33
N ALA A 25 -2.62 18.88 -10.07
CA ALA A 25 -1.30 18.31 -10.12
C ALA A 25 -1.37 17.15 -9.14
N ALA A 26 -1.44 15.91 -9.66
CA ALA A 26 -1.23 14.74 -8.87
C ALA A 26 0.06 15.03 -8.12
N ALA A 27 -0.01 15.11 -6.79
CA ALA A 27 1.17 15.25 -5.97
C ALA A 27 2.17 14.22 -6.52
N PRO A 28 3.41 14.59 -6.84
CA PRO A 28 4.38 13.63 -7.30
C PRO A 28 4.32 12.52 -6.26
N ALA A 29 3.90 11.33 -6.71
CA ALA A 29 3.93 10.15 -5.86
C ALA A 29 5.33 10.19 -5.30
N ALA A 30 5.45 10.36 -3.98
CA ALA A 30 6.73 10.38 -3.31
C ALA A 30 7.43 9.18 -3.92
N GLN A 31 8.54 9.41 -4.61
CA GLN A 31 9.32 8.34 -5.19
C GLN A 31 9.72 7.52 -3.98
N SER A 32 8.88 6.56 -3.68
CA SER A 32 9.20 5.59 -2.68
C SER A 32 10.46 4.98 -3.23
N ASN A 33 11.58 5.21 -2.56
CA ASN A 33 12.77 4.41 -2.71
C ASN A 33 12.38 2.99 -2.27
N GLN A 34 11.50 2.40 -3.07
CA GLN A 34 11.01 1.06 -2.80
C GLN A 34 12.20 0.15 -3.01
N PRO A 35 12.65 -0.52 -1.96
CA PRO A 35 13.82 -1.36 -2.04
C PRO A 35 13.63 -2.40 -3.13
N LYS A 36 14.68 -2.71 -3.86
CA LYS A 36 14.64 -3.73 -4.91
C LYS A 36 14.42 -5.11 -4.28
N GLY A 37 13.61 -5.92 -4.92
CA GLY A 37 13.43 -7.33 -4.54
C GLY A 37 12.33 -7.60 -3.52
N VAL A 38 11.57 -6.59 -3.09
CA VAL A 38 10.45 -6.76 -2.15
C VAL A 38 9.46 -7.79 -2.69
N LYS A 39 9.15 -8.79 -1.88
CA LYS A 39 8.27 -9.91 -2.25
C LYS A 39 6.79 -9.54 -2.18
N PRO A 40 5.93 -10.25 -2.94
CA PRO A 40 4.49 -10.11 -2.82
C PRO A 40 4.01 -10.33 -1.39
N GLY A 41 3.00 -9.57 -0.97
CA GLY A 41 2.44 -9.63 0.40
C GLY A 41 3.04 -8.61 1.36
N VAL A 42 4.17 -8.01 1.06
CA VAL A 42 4.72 -6.87 1.81
C VAL A 42 3.87 -5.63 1.49
N ILE A 43 3.30 -5.01 2.53
CA ILE A 43 2.46 -3.81 2.43
C ILE A 43 3.22 -2.51 2.69
N GLY A 44 4.42 -2.60 3.23
CA GLY A 44 5.30 -1.47 3.46
C GLY A 44 6.75 -1.93 3.50
N ALA A 45 7.63 -1.20 2.84
CA ALA A 45 9.06 -1.47 2.81
C ALA A 45 9.86 -0.17 2.81
N VAL A 46 10.77 -0.03 3.75
CA VAL A 46 11.67 1.12 3.88
C VAL A 46 13.10 0.61 3.98
N ALA A 47 13.96 1.04 3.06
CA ALA A 47 15.38 0.74 3.13
C ALA A 47 16.02 1.47 4.32
N LEU A 48 16.78 0.76 5.13
CA LEU A 48 17.47 1.27 6.31
C LEU A 48 18.96 1.51 6.06
N ASN A 49 19.47 1.03 4.93
CA ASN A 49 20.84 1.29 4.50
C ASN A 49 20.87 1.86 3.07
N LYS A 50 21.99 2.46 2.70
CA LYS A 50 22.15 3.11 1.39
C LYS A 50 22.13 2.11 0.21
N GLU A 51 22.56 0.89 0.46
CA GLU A 51 22.61 -0.19 -0.54
C GLU A 51 21.23 -0.76 -0.86
N GLY A 52 20.21 -0.47 -0.01
CA GLY A 52 18.86 -0.98 -0.18
C GLY A 52 18.75 -2.50 0.04
N SER A 53 19.68 -3.08 0.80
CA SER A 53 19.73 -4.52 1.10
C SER A 53 19.15 -4.88 2.46
N TYR A 54 19.03 -3.91 3.38
CA TYR A 54 18.44 -4.08 4.70
C TYR A 54 17.24 -3.17 4.87
N CYS A 55 16.10 -3.74 5.25
CA CYS A 55 14.82 -3.07 5.25
C CYS A 55 14.05 -3.24 6.56
N HIS A 56 13.20 -2.26 6.84
CA HIS A 56 12.01 -2.44 7.65
C HIS A 56 10.86 -2.82 6.73
N LEU A 57 10.35 -4.04 6.89
CA LEU A 57 9.23 -4.57 6.11
C LEU A 57 7.99 -4.70 7.00
N ARG A 58 6.83 -4.46 6.43
CA ARG A 58 5.55 -4.67 7.09
C ARG A 58 4.69 -5.58 6.23
N PHE A 59 4.14 -6.61 6.83
CA PHE A 59 3.25 -7.56 6.14
C PHE A 59 2.26 -8.20 7.11
N PRO A 60 1.08 -8.64 6.64
CA PRO A 60 0.13 -9.34 7.47
C PRO A 60 0.65 -10.71 7.91
N ALA A 61 0.25 -11.15 9.09
CA ALA A 61 0.56 -12.50 9.56
C ALA A 61 -0.05 -13.58 8.65
N ILE A 62 0.51 -14.78 8.67
CA ILE A 62 -0.04 -15.95 7.97
C ILE A 62 -1.35 -16.38 8.63
N ARG A 63 -2.32 -16.80 7.84
CA ARG A 63 -3.56 -17.37 8.36
C ARG A 63 -3.29 -18.68 9.10
N PRO A 64 -3.73 -18.84 10.36
CA PRO A 64 -3.49 -20.06 11.12
C PRO A 64 -3.96 -21.34 10.40
N SER A 65 -5.09 -21.25 9.70
CA SER A 65 -5.66 -22.38 8.94
C SER A 65 -4.80 -22.83 7.75
N THR A 66 -3.83 -22.01 7.30
CA THR A 66 -3.00 -22.31 6.14
C THR A 66 -1.53 -22.49 6.48
N ILE A 67 -1.14 -22.28 7.73
CA ILE A 67 0.27 -22.30 8.15
C ILE A 67 0.95 -23.67 7.95
N THR A 68 0.17 -24.74 7.97
CA THR A 68 0.64 -26.12 7.75
C THR A 68 0.44 -26.61 6.32
N THR A 69 -0.12 -25.79 5.45
CA THR A 69 -0.40 -26.17 4.07
C THR A 69 0.80 -25.92 3.15
N ALA A 70 0.78 -26.52 1.97
CA ALA A 70 1.81 -26.31 0.94
C ALA A 70 1.85 -24.86 0.41
N LYS A 71 0.76 -24.11 0.58
CA LYS A 71 0.63 -22.70 0.16
C LYS A 71 0.06 -21.86 1.31
N PRO A 72 0.90 -21.40 2.22
CA PRO A 72 0.47 -20.47 3.25
C PRO A 72 -0.07 -19.18 2.64
N THR A 73 -1.11 -18.61 3.25
CA THR A 73 -1.73 -17.36 2.81
C THR A 73 -1.71 -16.33 3.92
N LEU A 74 -1.48 -15.08 3.56
CA LEU A 74 -1.51 -13.96 4.50
C LEU A 74 -2.94 -13.62 4.90
N LYS A 75 -3.09 -13.06 6.10
CA LYS A 75 -4.35 -12.45 6.53
C LYS A 75 -4.68 -11.22 5.66
N PRO A 76 -5.94 -10.78 5.62
CA PRO A 76 -6.27 -9.51 4.97
C PRO A 76 -5.48 -8.34 5.57
N VAL A 77 -5.14 -7.35 4.76
CA VAL A 77 -4.41 -6.14 5.20
C VAL A 77 -5.20 -5.36 6.28
N ALA A 78 -6.52 -5.47 6.27
CA ALA A 78 -7.41 -4.87 7.28
C ALA A 78 -7.36 -5.56 8.65
N SER A 79 -6.64 -6.69 8.79
CA SER A 79 -6.43 -7.33 10.08
C SER A 79 -5.43 -6.54 10.91
N ASP A 80 -5.60 -6.57 12.24
CA ASP A 80 -4.66 -5.91 13.17
C ASP A 80 -3.34 -6.66 13.35
N ASP A 81 -3.23 -7.85 12.73
CA ASP A 81 -2.06 -8.71 12.84
C ASP A 81 -1.01 -8.36 11.77
N ILE A 82 -0.45 -7.19 11.87
CA ILE A 82 0.66 -6.75 11.01
C ILE A 82 1.98 -7.01 11.71
N ILE A 83 2.89 -7.62 10.99
CA ILE A 83 4.25 -7.92 11.46
C ILE A 83 5.19 -6.84 10.98
N ASP A 84 5.97 -6.30 11.89
CA ASP A 84 7.11 -5.45 11.60
C ASP A 84 8.38 -6.32 11.62
N PHE A 85 9.06 -6.39 10.50
CA PHE A 85 10.24 -7.21 10.29
C PHE A 85 11.43 -6.35 9.87
N TYR A 86 12.58 -6.60 10.47
CA TYR A 86 13.84 -5.93 10.17
C TYR A 86 14.84 -6.94 9.65
N GLY A 87 15.20 -6.83 8.38
CA GLY A 87 16.10 -7.80 7.75
C GLY A 87 16.29 -7.54 6.25
N PRO A 88 16.66 -8.58 5.49
CA PRO A 88 16.87 -8.43 4.06
C PRO A 88 15.60 -7.95 3.34
N CYS A 89 15.77 -7.05 2.37
CA CYS A 89 14.66 -6.45 1.64
C CYS A 89 13.87 -7.45 0.77
N ASP A 90 14.47 -8.56 0.41
CA ASP A 90 13.89 -9.65 -0.37
C ASP A 90 13.27 -10.76 0.49
N TYR A 91 13.08 -10.50 1.79
CA TYR A 91 12.44 -11.44 2.71
C TYR A 91 11.05 -11.84 2.24
N ASP A 92 10.74 -13.13 2.29
CA ASP A 92 9.46 -13.69 1.84
C ASP A 92 8.49 -13.88 3.02
N PRO A 93 7.37 -13.11 3.07
CA PRO A 93 6.37 -13.20 4.13
C PRO A 93 5.66 -14.55 4.23
N VAL A 94 5.71 -15.37 3.20
CA VAL A 94 5.13 -16.72 3.18
C VAL A 94 6.20 -17.79 2.97
N GLY A 95 7.46 -17.40 3.07
CA GLY A 95 8.60 -18.29 2.96
C GLY A 95 8.70 -19.25 4.13
N LYS A 96 9.50 -20.31 3.95
CA LYS A 96 9.67 -21.37 4.95
C LYS A 96 10.12 -20.86 6.31
N GLU A 97 10.98 -19.87 6.36
CA GLU A 97 11.49 -19.28 7.61
C GLU A 97 10.37 -18.59 8.39
N GLU A 98 9.55 -17.78 7.70
CA GLU A 98 8.45 -17.07 8.33
C GLU A 98 7.37 -18.05 8.81
N VAL A 99 7.05 -19.07 8.01
CA VAL A 99 6.11 -20.13 8.39
C VAL A 99 6.56 -20.82 9.68
N LEU A 100 7.82 -21.20 9.79
CA LEU A 100 8.37 -21.83 10.98
C LEU A 100 8.32 -20.88 12.19
N ARG A 101 8.70 -19.62 12.01
CA ARG A 101 8.67 -18.63 13.07
C ARG A 101 7.25 -18.40 13.61
N GLN A 102 6.27 -18.22 12.74
CA GLN A 102 4.88 -18.02 13.16
C GLN A 102 4.28 -19.29 13.78
N LYS A 103 4.64 -20.46 13.29
CA LYS A 103 4.21 -21.73 13.88
C LYS A 103 4.71 -21.86 15.31
N GLN A 104 5.97 -21.58 15.60
CA GLN A 104 6.51 -21.61 16.97
C GLN A 104 5.71 -20.67 17.91
N MET A 105 5.44 -19.44 17.46
CA MET A 105 4.64 -18.51 18.28
C MET A 105 3.20 -19.00 18.53
N PHE A 106 2.67 -19.79 17.60
CA PHE A 106 1.35 -20.42 17.77
C PHE A 106 1.39 -21.53 18.82
N ASP A 107 2.37 -22.40 18.72
CA ASP A 107 2.54 -23.53 19.63
C ASP A 107 2.76 -23.02 21.08
N GLU A 108 3.60 -22.01 21.26
CA GLU A 108 3.83 -21.36 22.55
C GLU A 108 2.56 -20.72 23.17
N ARG A 109 1.69 -20.12 22.34
CA ARG A 109 0.42 -19.57 22.83
C ARG A 109 -0.53 -20.65 23.29
N LEU A 110 -0.59 -21.77 22.59
CA LEU A 110 -1.44 -22.89 22.98
C LEU A 110 -0.98 -23.51 24.30
N ASP A 111 0.32 -23.70 24.46
CA ASP A 111 0.90 -24.24 25.71
C ASP A 111 0.59 -23.34 26.91
N ASN A 112 0.64 -22.03 26.74
CA ASN A 112 0.31 -21.07 27.81
C ASN A 112 -1.18 -21.01 28.14
N GLN A 113 -2.07 -21.45 27.27
CA GLN A 113 -3.51 -21.49 27.53
C GLN A 113 -3.93 -22.74 28.32
N TYR A 114 -3.11 -23.80 28.32
CA TYR A 114 -3.41 -25.06 29.01
C TYR A 114 -2.68 -25.19 30.36
N GLN A 115 -1.90 -24.20 30.78
CA GLN A 115 -1.30 -24.09 32.10
C GLN A 115 -2.13 -23.22 33.03
#